data_56631df3a71e038bc4eee821e1441ad1
#
_entry.id   56631df3a71e038bc4eee821e1441ad1
#
_cell.length_a   1.000
_cell.length_b   1.000
_cell.length_c   1.000
_cell.angle_alpha   90.00
_cell.angle_beta   90.00
_cell.angle_gamma   90.00
#
_symmetry.space_group_name_H-M   'P 1'
#
loop_
_entity.id
_entity.type
_entity.pdbx_description
1 polymer ?
#
loop_
_entity_poly.entity_id
_entity_poly.type
_entity_poly.pdbx_seq_one_letter_code
_entity_poly.pdbx_strand_id
1 'polypeptide(L)'
;ELPEDAPELLKAFADTDRTLARKNMQECYNDACYYRDQLRAQFFYGNATLRQRGLGEAYYWHILSRISRMLAEMETIPEDLRELSCSMVDFYYGNFSLFQSLPDSWAIRQLFPVMPLHRLNERPTNKAVLADITCDCDGKIDHFIDREDVATALPLHAIKPGEDDYYIGVFLVGAYQETLGDLHN
;
A
#
# COMPACT_ATOMS: atom_id res chain seq x y z
N GLU A 1 -20.55 13.98 -7.31
CA GLU A 1 -21.58 13.40 -8.19
C GLU A 1 -21.01 13.27 -9.60
N LEU A 2 -21.34 12.16 -10.28
CA LEU A 2 -20.93 11.96 -11.67
C LEU A 2 -21.83 12.77 -12.61
N PRO A 3 -21.29 13.30 -13.73
CA PRO A 3 -22.10 13.89 -14.78
C PRO A 3 -23.09 12.86 -15.37
N GLU A 4 -24.22 13.33 -15.90
CA GLU A 4 -25.22 12.45 -16.53
C GLU A 4 -24.66 11.68 -17.74
N ASP A 5 -23.71 12.28 -18.45
CA ASP A 5 -23.02 11.72 -19.61
C ASP A 5 -21.77 10.89 -19.24
N ALA A 6 -21.58 10.57 -17.96
CA ALA A 6 -20.44 9.76 -17.52
C ALA A 6 -20.45 8.38 -18.20
N PRO A 7 -19.26 7.83 -18.54
CA PRO A 7 -19.15 6.48 -19.09
C PRO A 7 -19.78 5.42 -18.19
N GLU A 8 -20.33 4.38 -18.80
CA GLU A 8 -21.01 3.29 -18.10
C GLU A 8 -20.15 2.65 -17.00
N LEU A 9 -18.85 2.49 -17.21
CA LEU A 9 -17.94 1.96 -16.19
C LEU A 9 -17.85 2.87 -14.94
N LEU A 10 -17.90 4.19 -15.09
CA LEU A 10 -17.90 5.10 -13.94
C LEU A 10 -19.26 5.07 -13.21
N LYS A 11 -20.35 4.91 -13.94
CA LYS A 11 -21.68 4.71 -13.33
C LYS A 11 -21.72 3.40 -12.55
N ALA A 12 -21.16 2.32 -13.11
CA ALA A 12 -21.05 1.03 -12.44
C ALA A 12 -20.24 1.13 -11.13
N PHE A 13 -19.10 1.84 -11.13
CA PHE A 13 -18.34 2.14 -9.90
C PHE A 13 -19.21 2.86 -8.86
N ALA A 14 -19.94 3.90 -9.27
CA ALA A 14 -20.78 4.67 -8.35
C ALA A 14 -21.93 3.81 -7.78
N ASP A 15 -22.50 2.91 -8.57
CA ASP A 15 -23.53 1.98 -8.13
C ASP A 15 -22.98 0.94 -7.15
N THR A 16 -21.81 0.38 -7.42
CA THR A 16 -21.10 -0.52 -6.50
C THR A 16 -20.79 0.16 -5.17
N ASP A 17 -20.29 1.40 -5.20
CA ASP A 17 -20.05 2.17 -3.98
C ASP A 17 -21.32 2.41 -3.18
N ARG A 18 -22.43 2.75 -3.85
CA ARG A 18 -23.72 3.01 -3.21
C ARG A 18 -24.34 1.75 -2.59
N THR A 19 -24.19 0.59 -3.25
CA THR A 19 -24.79 -0.68 -2.82
C THR A 19 -23.93 -1.49 -1.86
N LEU A 20 -22.67 -1.08 -1.65
CA LEU A 20 -21.71 -1.76 -0.79
C LEU A 20 -22.23 -1.91 0.65
N ALA A 21 -22.33 -3.17 1.09
CA ALA A 21 -22.72 -3.57 2.44
C ALA A 21 -21.92 -4.81 2.87
N ARG A 22 -21.95 -5.17 4.18
CA ARG A 22 -21.22 -6.34 4.70
C ARG A 22 -21.54 -7.65 3.96
N LYS A 23 -22.77 -7.82 3.50
CA LYS A 23 -23.24 -9.05 2.84
C LYS A 23 -22.71 -9.25 1.41
N ASN A 24 -22.25 -8.19 0.74
CA ASN A 24 -21.81 -8.22 -0.66
C ASN A 24 -20.39 -7.65 -0.85
N MET A 25 -19.57 -7.57 0.22
CA MET A 25 -18.21 -7.02 0.14
C MET A 25 -17.36 -7.71 -0.91
N GLN A 26 -17.42 -9.04 -0.99
CA GLN A 26 -16.66 -9.84 -1.95
C GLN A 26 -17.05 -9.50 -3.40
N GLU A 27 -18.35 -9.44 -3.68
CA GLU A 27 -18.87 -9.09 -4.98
C GLU A 27 -18.43 -7.66 -5.36
N CYS A 28 -18.63 -6.68 -4.47
CA CYS A 28 -18.22 -5.30 -4.70
C CYS A 28 -16.69 -5.15 -4.90
N TYR A 29 -15.89 -5.96 -4.21
CA TYR A 29 -14.45 -6.00 -4.43
C TYR A 29 -14.09 -6.49 -5.83
N ASN A 30 -14.68 -7.61 -6.25
CA ASN A 30 -14.44 -8.20 -7.56
C ASN A 30 -14.88 -7.25 -8.69
N ASP A 31 -16.05 -6.63 -8.53
CA ASP A 31 -16.57 -5.64 -9.46
C ASP A 31 -15.65 -4.42 -9.57
N ALA A 32 -15.20 -3.89 -8.44
CA ALA A 32 -14.26 -2.75 -8.42
C ALA A 32 -12.95 -3.08 -9.13
N CYS A 33 -12.38 -4.25 -8.92
CA CYS A 33 -11.20 -4.73 -9.63
C CYS A 33 -11.45 -4.83 -11.12
N TYR A 34 -12.54 -5.45 -11.52
CA TYR A 34 -12.91 -5.62 -12.92
C TYR A 34 -13.10 -4.27 -13.63
N TYR A 35 -13.85 -3.34 -13.04
CA TYR A 35 -14.08 -2.02 -13.66
C TYR A 35 -12.81 -1.21 -13.78
N ARG A 36 -11.93 -1.28 -12.77
CA ARG A 36 -10.61 -0.64 -12.84
C ARG A 36 -9.80 -1.15 -14.01
N ASP A 37 -9.71 -2.46 -14.17
CA ASP A 37 -8.93 -3.08 -15.23
C ASP A 37 -9.51 -2.78 -16.62
N GLN A 38 -10.84 -2.79 -16.75
CA GLN A 38 -11.52 -2.37 -17.96
C GLN A 38 -11.24 -0.88 -18.31
N LEU A 39 -11.30 0.00 -17.32
CA LEU A 39 -11.05 1.42 -17.54
C LEU A 39 -9.58 1.71 -17.88
N ARG A 40 -8.65 0.97 -17.30
CA ARG A 40 -7.22 1.02 -17.65
C ARG A 40 -6.99 0.57 -19.10
N ALA A 41 -7.63 -0.52 -19.51
CA ALA A 41 -7.58 -1.00 -20.88
C ALA A 41 -8.17 0.03 -21.85
N GLN A 42 -9.34 0.60 -21.56
CA GLN A 42 -9.93 1.67 -22.37
C GLN A 42 -9.01 2.89 -22.49
N PHE A 43 -8.37 3.30 -21.39
CA PHE A 43 -7.40 4.39 -21.43
C PHE A 43 -6.19 4.04 -22.29
N PHE A 44 -5.65 2.84 -22.18
CA PHE A 44 -4.51 2.39 -22.97
C PHE A 44 -4.82 2.41 -24.49
N TYR A 45 -6.04 2.04 -24.87
CA TYR A 45 -6.47 2.06 -26.26
C TYR A 45 -7.04 3.42 -26.73
N GLY A 46 -6.95 4.47 -25.91
CA GLY A 46 -7.40 5.81 -26.27
C GLY A 46 -8.93 6.02 -26.22
N ASN A 47 -9.67 5.08 -25.65
CA ASN A 47 -11.14 5.12 -25.53
C ASN A 47 -11.62 5.75 -24.21
N ALA A 48 -10.71 6.09 -23.31
CA ALA A 48 -11.00 6.82 -22.08
C ALA A 48 -9.99 7.95 -21.88
N THR A 49 -10.45 9.06 -21.30
CA THR A 49 -9.60 10.19 -20.95
C THR A 49 -8.84 9.94 -19.63
N LEU A 50 -7.74 10.68 -19.42
CA LEU A 50 -6.99 10.64 -18.15
C LEU A 50 -7.87 11.01 -16.95
N ARG A 51 -8.80 11.96 -17.13
CA ARG A 51 -9.77 12.34 -16.08
C ARG A 51 -10.70 11.18 -15.72
N GLN A 52 -11.21 10.46 -16.71
CA GLN A 52 -12.07 9.29 -16.47
C GLN A 52 -11.30 8.18 -15.75
N ARG A 53 -10.07 7.90 -16.17
CA ARG A 53 -9.18 6.96 -15.49
C ARG A 53 -8.94 7.37 -14.04
N GLY A 54 -8.60 8.66 -13.79
CA GLY A 54 -8.38 9.18 -12.45
C GLY A 54 -9.61 9.05 -11.54
N LEU A 55 -10.82 9.30 -12.08
CA LEU A 55 -12.07 9.08 -11.34
C LEU A 55 -12.30 7.61 -11.01
N GLY A 56 -12.04 6.70 -11.94
CA GLY A 56 -12.15 5.26 -11.69
C GLY A 56 -11.19 4.77 -10.60
N GLU A 57 -9.92 5.23 -10.63
CA GLU A 57 -8.97 4.93 -9.54
C GLU A 57 -9.46 5.49 -8.18
N ALA A 58 -10.03 6.69 -8.17
CA ALA A 58 -10.58 7.27 -6.94
C ALA A 58 -11.75 6.44 -6.37
N TYR A 59 -12.68 6.00 -7.23
CA TYR A 59 -13.76 5.09 -6.81
C TYR A 59 -13.24 3.75 -6.32
N TYR A 60 -12.30 3.16 -7.03
CA TYR A 60 -11.68 1.90 -6.65
C TYR A 60 -11.10 1.98 -5.22
N TRP A 61 -10.23 2.95 -4.96
CA TRP A 61 -9.63 3.11 -3.65
C TRP A 61 -10.64 3.47 -2.56
N HIS A 62 -11.70 4.22 -2.92
CA HIS A 62 -12.77 4.53 -1.98
C HIS A 62 -13.54 3.27 -1.55
N ILE A 63 -13.93 2.43 -2.51
CA ILE A 63 -14.61 1.15 -2.25
C ILE A 63 -13.73 0.24 -1.38
N LEU A 64 -12.45 0.07 -1.75
CA LEU A 64 -11.51 -0.75 -0.99
C LEU A 64 -11.31 -0.24 0.45
N SER A 65 -11.21 1.06 0.62
CA SER A 65 -11.10 1.67 1.97
C SER A 65 -12.34 1.45 2.82
N ARG A 66 -13.53 1.44 2.21
CA ARG A 66 -14.78 1.11 2.91
C ARG A 66 -14.81 -0.36 3.31
N ILE A 67 -14.45 -1.27 2.39
CA ILE A 67 -14.37 -2.71 2.67
C ILE A 67 -13.36 -2.96 3.78
N SER A 68 -12.16 -2.40 3.70
CA SER A 68 -11.11 -2.57 4.73
C SER A 68 -11.59 -2.14 6.13
N ARG A 69 -12.32 -1.02 6.22
CA ARG A 69 -12.94 -0.59 7.51
C ARG A 69 -13.97 -1.59 8.02
N MET A 70 -14.81 -2.13 7.13
CA MET A 70 -15.79 -3.16 7.53
C MET A 70 -15.10 -4.45 7.99
N LEU A 71 -14.01 -4.86 7.33
CA LEU A 71 -13.23 -6.04 7.71
C LEU A 71 -12.55 -5.87 9.07
N ALA A 72 -12.07 -4.65 9.40
CA ALA A 72 -11.45 -4.36 10.68
C ALA A 72 -12.40 -4.49 11.89
N GLU A 73 -13.73 -4.44 11.63
CA GLU A 73 -14.77 -4.62 12.65
C GLU A 73 -15.27 -6.09 12.76
N MET A 74 -14.70 -7.00 11.94
CA MET A 74 -15.13 -8.41 11.92
C MET A 74 -14.17 -9.27 12.76
N GLU A 75 -14.71 -10.22 13.51
CA GLU A 75 -13.92 -11.21 14.25
C GLU A 75 -13.22 -12.21 13.33
N THR A 76 -13.84 -12.49 12.18
CA THR A 76 -13.30 -13.45 11.19
C THR A 76 -13.34 -12.81 9.80
N ILE A 77 -12.18 -12.72 9.17
CA ILE A 77 -12.04 -12.19 7.82
C ILE A 77 -12.27 -13.33 6.81
N PRO A 78 -13.16 -13.16 5.81
CA PRO A 78 -13.32 -14.12 4.72
C PRO A 78 -12.00 -14.37 4.00
N GLU A 79 -11.73 -15.62 3.63
CA GLU A 79 -10.46 -16.03 3.02
C GLU A 79 -10.13 -15.21 1.77
N ASP A 80 -11.11 -15.01 0.90
CA ASP A 80 -10.98 -14.26 -0.34
C ASP A 80 -10.69 -12.75 -0.15
N LEU A 81 -10.92 -12.21 1.05
CA LEU A 81 -10.65 -10.80 1.39
C LEU A 81 -9.41 -10.62 2.28
N ARG A 82 -8.69 -11.71 2.61
CA ARG A 82 -7.45 -11.62 3.40
C ARG A 82 -6.36 -10.85 2.69
N GLU A 83 -6.18 -11.10 1.39
CA GLU A 83 -5.21 -10.36 0.57
C GLU A 83 -5.51 -8.86 0.56
N LEU A 84 -6.78 -8.47 0.48
CA LEU A 84 -7.17 -7.06 0.55
C LEU A 84 -6.76 -6.43 1.88
N SER A 85 -6.98 -7.13 3.00
CA SER A 85 -6.60 -6.60 4.31
C SER A 85 -5.09 -6.42 4.47
N CYS A 86 -4.29 -7.20 3.72
CA CYS A 86 -2.83 -7.10 3.68
C CYS A 86 -2.31 -6.11 2.62
N SER A 87 -3.07 -5.88 1.55
CA SER A 87 -2.65 -4.99 0.44
C SER A 87 -2.92 -3.50 0.70
N MET A 88 -3.76 -3.18 1.68
CA MET A 88 -4.06 -1.80 2.09
C MET A 88 -2.97 -1.29 3.04
N VAL A 89 -1.80 -1.04 2.47
CA VAL A 89 -0.63 -0.52 3.19
C VAL A 89 -0.18 0.81 2.58
N ASP A 90 0.32 1.69 3.41
CA ASP A 90 0.93 2.94 2.98
C ASP A 90 2.37 2.71 2.50
N PHE A 91 2.85 3.57 1.63
CA PHE A 91 4.26 3.64 1.25
C PHE A 91 4.92 4.80 1.98
N TYR A 92 5.88 4.49 2.84
CA TYR A 92 6.70 5.49 3.51
C TYR A 92 8.04 5.56 2.79
N TYR A 93 8.22 6.65 2.06
CA TYR A 93 9.47 6.90 1.32
C TYR A 93 10.52 7.46 2.26
N GLY A 94 11.63 6.73 2.38
CA GLY A 94 12.78 7.11 3.18
C GLY A 94 13.89 7.71 2.34
N ASN A 95 14.64 8.64 2.93
CA ASN A 95 15.82 9.22 2.30
C ASN A 95 17.04 8.27 2.43
N PHE A 96 16.99 7.16 1.72
CA PHE A 96 18.05 6.15 1.68
C PHE A 96 18.01 5.38 0.36
N SER A 97 19.04 4.60 0.07
CA SER A 97 19.06 3.56 -0.96
C SER A 97 19.12 2.20 -0.28
N LEU A 98 18.20 1.31 -0.61
CA LEU A 98 18.20 -0.06 -0.11
C LEU A 98 19.45 -0.80 -0.60
N PHE A 99 19.81 -0.61 -1.85
CA PHE A 99 20.93 -1.28 -2.51
C PHE A 99 22.28 -0.86 -1.91
N GLN A 100 22.40 0.38 -1.48
CA GLN A 100 23.61 0.91 -0.85
C GLN A 100 23.67 0.57 0.65
N SER A 101 22.57 0.73 1.38
CA SER A 101 22.57 0.68 2.84
C SER A 101 22.24 -0.70 3.40
N LEU A 102 21.45 -1.51 2.69
CA LEU A 102 20.94 -2.81 3.12
C LEU A 102 20.95 -3.84 1.97
N PRO A 103 22.11 -4.09 1.33
CA PRO A 103 22.18 -4.95 0.15
C PRO A 103 21.68 -6.38 0.41
N ASP A 104 21.87 -6.94 1.61
CA ASP A 104 21.40 -8.29 1.94
C ASP A 104 19.86 -8.38 2.05
N SER A 105 19.18 -7.28 2.40
CA SER A 105 17.72 -7.24 2.36
C SER A 105 17.20 -7.49 0.95
N TRP A 106 17.87 -6.90 -0.04
CA TRP A 106 17.54 -7.06 -1.45
C TRP A 106 18.09 -8.39 -2.03
N ALA A 107 19.38 -8.67 -1.84
CA ALA A 107 20.06 -9.78 -2.51
C ALA A 107 19.62 -11.17 -2.02
N ILE A 108 19.40 -11.32 -0.72
CA ILE A 108 19.10 -12.62 -0.09
C ILE A 108 17.86 -12.60 0.80
N ARG A 109 17.09 -11.50 0.77
CA ARG A 109 15.90 -11.30 1.61
C ARG A 109 16.20 -11.42 3.11
N GLN A 110 17.37 -10.96 3.55
CA GLN A 110 17.72 -10.90 4.95
C GLN A 110 16.74 -9.97 5.68
N LEU A 111 16.14 -10.46 6.76
CA LEU A 111 15.29 -9.67 7.62
C LEU A 111 16.13 -8.98 8.69
N PHE A 112 15.88 -7.68 8.87
CA PHE A 112 16.44 -6.88 9.96
C PHE A 112 15.33 -6.42 10.88
N PRO A 113 15.57 -6.28 12.20
CA PRO A 113 14.61 -5.61 13.07
C PRO A 113 14.45 -4.15 12.65
N VAL A 114 13.21 -3.72 12.42
CA VAL A 114 12.88 -2.35 11.99
C VAL A 114 11.83 -1.78 12.93
N MET A 115 12.02 -0.55 13.39
CA MET A 115 11.02 0.14 14.21
C MET A 115 11.16 1.67 14.11
N PRO A 116 10.08 2.43 14.37
CA PRO A 116 10.19 3.87 14.52
C PRO A 116 11.05 4.23 15.74
N LEU A 117 11.80 5.34 15.64
CA LEU A 117 12.59 5.90 16.76
C LEU A 117 11.86 7.07 17.45
N HIS A 118 10.71 7.45 16.95
CA HIS A 118 9.87 8.54 17.43
C HIS A 118 8.53 8.02 17.96
N ARG A 119 7.91 8.78 18.83
CA ARG A 119 6.54 8.55 19.30
C ARG A 119 6.33 7.14 19.90
N LEU A 120 7.35 6.63 20.59
CA LEU A 120 7.36 5.26 21.15
C LEU A 120 6.30 5.03 22.25
N ASN A 121 5.73 6.09 22.79
CA ASN A 121 4.63 6.10 23.75
C ASN A 121 3.25 6.19 23.08
N GLU A 122 3.19 6.26 21.76
CA GLU A 122 1.95 6.32 21.00
C GLU A 122 1.71 4.98 20.28
N ARG A 123 0.45 4.62 20.13
CA ARG A 123 0.09 3.43 19.35
C ARG A 123 0.14 3.76 17.86
N PRO A 124 0.91 3.02 17.04
CA PRO A 124 0.89 3.16 15.59
C PRO A 124 -0.52 2.90 15.02
N THR A 125 -0.93 3.73 14.08
CA THR A 125 -2.27 3.67 13.47
C THR A 125 -2.26 3.17 12.03
N ASN A 126 -1.10 3.26 11.37
CA ASN A 126 -0.92 2.90 9.97
C ASN A 126 -0.15 1.59 9.84
N LYS A 127 -0.32 0.93 8.72
CA LYS A 127 0.54 -0.16 8.27
C LYS A 127 1.23 0.29 7.00
N ALA A 128 2.54 0.16 6.94
CA ALA A 128 3.30 0.66 5.80
C ALA A 128 4.43 -0.28 5.38
N VAL A 129 4.80 -0.21 4.13
CA VAL A 129 6.07 -0.67 3.61
C VAL A 129 7.04 0.51 3.51
N LEU A 130 8.33 0.25 3.65
CA LEU A 130 9.37 1.26 3.48
C LEU A 130 9.89 1.18 2.06
N ALA A 131 9.87 2.31 1.36
CA ALA A 131 10.42 2.43 0.02
C ALA A 131 11.59 3.42 0.02
N ASP A 132 12.60 3.15 -0.77
CA ASP A 132 13.70 4.08 -1.01
C ASP A 132 13.37 5.10 -2.11
N ILE A 133 14.25 6.05 -2.30
CA ILE A 133 14.17 7.03 -3.41
C ILE A 133 15.41 6.82 -4.26
N THR A 134 15.32 5.89 -5.21
CA THR A 134 16.35 5.55 -6.17
C THR A 134 15.83 5.68 -7.60
N CYS A 135 16.72 5.66 -8.59
CA CYS A 135 16.35 5.90 -10.00
C CYS A 135 15.50 4.77 -10.60
N ASP A 136 15.61 3.55 -10.12
CA ASP A 136 14.85 2.37 -10.58
C ASP A 136 13.55 2.15 -9.81
N CYS A 137 13.34 2.85 -8.68
CA CYS A 137 12.12 2.79 -7.87
C CYS A 137 11.74 1.38 -7.34
N ASP A 138 12.69 0.45 -7.28
CA ASP A 138 12.46 -0.94 -6.89
C ASP A 138 12.85 -1.24 -5.44
N GLY A 139 13.61 -0.34 -4.79
CA GLY A 139 14.07 -0.54 -3.42
C GLY A 139 12.92 -0.41 -2.42
N LYS A 140 12.56 -1.53 -1.78
CA LYS A 140 11.56 -1.54 -0.71
C LYS A 140 11.83 -2.64 0.32
N ILE A 141 11.43 -2.37 1.55
CA ILE A 141 11.33 -3.35 2.63
C ILE A 141 9.84 -3.60 2.85
N ASP A 142 9.37 -4.78 2.46
CA ASP A 142 7.96 -5.21 2.55
C ASP A 142 7.81 -6.53 3.33
N HIS A 143 8.87 -6.95 4.02
CA HIS A 143 8.87 -8.08 4.93
C HIS A 143 9.57 -7.68 6.23
N PHE A 144 8.91 -7.91 7.35
CA PHE A 144 9.36 -7.47 8.67
C PHE A 144 9.29 -8.61 9.67
N ILE A 145 10.20 -8.62 10.65
CA ILE A 145 10.18 -9.57 11.76
C ILE A 145 8.95 -9.27 12.62
N ASP A 146 8.11 -10.28 12.86
CA ASP A 146 7.01 -10.25 13.80
C ASP A 146 7.17 -11.35 14.86
N ARG A 147 6.27 -11.41 15.83
CA ARG A 147 6.36 -12.33 16.96
C ARG A 147 6.24 -13.80 16.58
N GLU A 148 5.41 -14.09 15.59
CA GLU A 148 5.06 -15.48 15.21
C GLU A 148 5.55 -15.83 13.81
N ASP A 149 5.70 -14.84 12.92
CA ASP A 149 6.05 -15.07 11.53
C ASP A 149 6.64 -13.80 10.90
N VAL A 150 6.60 -13.68 9.57
CA VAL A 150 7.00 -12.53 8.80
C VAL A 150 5.79 -11.67 8.47
N ALA A 151 5.78 -10.42 8.94
CA ALA A 151 4.76 -9.45 8.57
C ALA A 151 5.06 -8.79 7.22
N THR A 152 4.03 -8.51 6.44
CA THR A 152 4.13 -7.81 5.14
C THR A 152 4.02 -6.29 5.25
N ALA A 153 3.85 -5.76 6.45
CA ALA A 153 3.79 -4.34 6.74
C ALA A 153 4.26 -4.03 8.16
N LEU A 154 4.88 -2.88 8.32
CA LEU A 154 5.34 -2.37 9.61
C LEU A 154 4.27 -1.44 10.21
N PRO A 155 3.92 -1.59 11.51
CA PRO A 155 3.09 -0.62 12.20
C PRO A 155 3.84 0.71 12.37
N LEU A 156 3.31 1.80 11.80
CA LEU A 156 3.89 3.15 11.85
C LEU A 156 2.84 4.19 12.27
N HIS A 157 3.31 5.36 12.67
CA HIS A 157 2.44 6.48 13.02
C HIS A 157 2.10 7.29 11.77
N ALA A 158 0.87 7.79 11.67
CA ALA A 158 0.49 8.71 10.60
C ALA A 158 1.42 9.95 10.61
N ILE A 159 1.94 10.30 9.45
CA ILE A 159 2.78 11.49 9.23
C ILE A 159 1.91 12.58 8.62
N LYS A 160 1.96 13.80 9.16
CA LYS A 160 1.27 14.95 8.61
C LYS A 160 2.24 15.82 7.82
N PRO A 161 1.82 16.42 6.71
CA PRO A 161 2.65 17.37 5.98
C PRO A 161 3.12 18.51 6.88
N GLY A 162 4.45 18.77 6.90
CA GLY A 162 5.04 19.83 7.70
C GLY A 162 5.32 19.46 9.17
N GLU A 163 5.12 18.21 9.57
CA GLU A 163 5.65 17.67 10.83
C GLU A 163 7.17 17.47 10.74
N ASP A 164 7.80 17.39 11.92
CA ASP A 164 9.22 17.08 12.04
C ASP A 164 9.60 15.74 11.40
N ASP A 165 10.88 15.58 11.12
CA ASP A 165 11.44 14.34 10.56
C ASP A 165 10.99 13.11 11.38
N TYR A 166 10.60 12.04 10.68
CA TYR A 166 10.19 10.78 11.27
C TYR A 166 11.27 9.73 11.03
N TYR A 167 12.07 9.44 12.05
CA TYR A 167 13.17 8.50 11.93
C TYR A 167 12.74 7.06 12.21
N ILE A 168 13.21 6.17 11.34
CA ILE A 168 13.03 4.71 11.44
C ILE A 168 14.41 4.09 11.60
N GLY A 169 14.56 3.23 12.62
CA GLY A 169 15.78 2.48 12.86
C GLY A 169 15.73 1.11 12.23
N VAL A 170 16.83 0.73 11.58
CA VAL A 170 17.10 -0.64 11.15
C VAL A 170 18.25 -1.16 12.00
N PHE A 171 18.02 -2.25 12.73
CA PHE A 171 18.94 -2.75 13.75
C PHE A 171 19.65 -4.03 13.33
N LEU A 172 20.76 -4.33 14.01
CA LEU A 172 21.59 -5.51 13.78
C LEU A 172 22.17 -5.57 12.37
N VAL A 173 22.36 -4.41 11.76
CA VAL A 173 23.02 -4.28 10.46
C VAL A 173 24.51 -4.50 10.66
N GLY A 174 25.07 -5.51 10.01
CA GLY A 174 26.49 -5.84 10.10
C GLY A 174 27.37 -4.90 9.27
N ALA A 175 28.66 -4.83 9.59
CA ALA A 175 29.64 -3.99 8.89
C ALA A 175 29.75 -4.30 7.39
N TYR A 176 29.43 -5.51 6.96
CA TYR A 176 29.48 -5.89 5.55
C TYR A 176 28.38 -5.26 4.70
N GLN A 177 27.27 -4.82 5.28
CA GLN A 177 26.21 -4.14 4.55
C GLN A 177 26.74 -2.87 3.87
N GLU A 178 27.49 -2.06 4.61
CA GLU A 178 28.09 -0.84 4.07
C GLU A 178 29.22 -1.14 3.08
N THR A 179 30.02 -2.19 3.33
CA THR A 179 31.15 -2.56 2.47
C THR A 179 30.69 -3.16 1.13
N LEU A 180 29.59 -3.90 1.11
CA LEU A 180 29.03 -4.56 -0.07
C LEU A 180 28.02 -3.68 -0.80
N GLY A 181 27.61 -2.56 -0.21
CA GLY A 181 26.68 -1.62 -0.82
C GLY A 181 27.25 -0.97 -2.07
N ASP A 182 26.41 -0.76 -3.06
CA ASP A 182 26.78 -0.05 -4.29
C ASP A 182 26.64 1.46 -4.09
N LEU A 183 27.73 2.19 -4.31
CA LEU A 183 27.76 3.64 -4.19
C LEU A 183 27.08 4.36 -5.38
N HIS A 184 26.72 3.63 -6.41
CA HIS A 184 26.15 4.18 -7.63
C HIS A 184 24.66 4.51 -7.49
N ASN A 185 23.96 3.88 -6.58
CA ASN A 185 22.48 3.98 -6.54
C ASN A 185 21.97 4.89 -5.41
#